data_8c554535e4a19f7494e450062a57b959
#
_entry.id   8c554535e4a19f7494e450062a57b959
#
_cell.length_a   1.000
_cell.length_b   1.000
_cell.length_c   1.000
_cell.angle_alpha   90.00
_cell.angle_beta   90.00
_cell.angle_gamma   90.00
#
_symmetry.space_group_name_H-M   'P 1'
#
loop_
_entity.id
_entity.type
_entity.pdbx_description
1 polymer ?
#
loop_
_entity_poly.entity_id
_entity_poly.type
_entity_poly.pdbx_seq_one_letter_code
_entity_poly.pdbx_strand_id
1 'polypeptide(L)'
;MQDTDAIYDIAVVGAGINGVGIANDAVGRGLSVFVCEKDDLASHTSSASSKLIHGGLRYLEQKEFRLVREALLEREVLLKKAPHLIHPMRFIMPHLPYLRPAWLIRSGLFIYDYLAKRETLEGSELVHFNVDSPLKDTIKRGFEYSDCTVDDARLVVVNAIQAHELGAQIRTQTRCVSAVQQEGVWCLTLEHQKQHYQIKARTLVNATGAWVTDFIQQQLSQTPKAGIRLVQGSHIIVKRLYSEPHAFILQNDDQRIVFVIPYLDEYSLIGTTDVEFEGDANYVHITEQETAYLIDVINDHFKLQLQPEDVISSFAGVRALYDDASTQASKVTRDYVLAMSKSVADEAPLLSVYGGKLTTYRKLAEAALLQLKRYFPHMKAEWTAEAKLPGAEGFSSVEVLCAELMHEIKGLESQTAHRWANSYGSRVWHMLAENKDVQTLGQSFGHGLYQQEVDYVVKREWAISSEDILKRRTKLYLKFDALETQALDIYLQDLHLRRMQGDAA
;
A
#
# COMPACT_ATOMS: atom_id res chain seq x y z
N MET A 1 -1.78 32.61 -1.57
CA MET A 1 -2.80 32.73 -2.65
C MET A 1 -2.37 31.78 -3.75
N GLN A 2 -3.19 30.77 -4.07
CA GLN A 2 -2.92 29.92 -5.25
C GLN A 2 -3.31 30.71 -6.49
N ASP A 3 -2.48 30.60 -7.54
CA ASP A 3 -2.80 31.16 -8.85
C ASP A 3 -4.02 30.39 -9.41
N THR A 4 -5.19 30.99 -9.31
CA THR A 4 -6.49 30.38 -9.69
C THR A 4 -6.60 30.18 -11.21
N ASP A 5 -5.66 30.70 -12.00
CA ASP A 5 -5.67 30.63 -13.47
C ASP A 5 -4.76 29.54 -14.05
N ALA A 6 -3.95 28.89 -13.23
CA ALA A 6 -3.06 27.81 -13.71
C ALA A 6 -3.86 26.56 -14.10
N ILE A 7 -3.64 26.08 -15.32
CA ILE A 7 -4.24 24.83 -15.82
C ILE A 7 -3.22 23.71 -15.67
N TYR A 8 -3.52 22.73 -14.83
CA TYR A 8 -2.71 21.52 -14.72
C TYR A 8 -2.85 20.63 -15.96
N ASP A 9 -1.82 19.88 -16.29
CA ASP A 9 -1.94 18.87 -17.33
C ASP A 9 -2.82 17.72 -16.87
N ILE A 10 -2.64 17.28 -15.62
CA ILE A 10 -3.41 16.18 -15.03
C ILE A 10 -3.90 16.55 -13.62
N ALA A 11 -5.20 16.37 -13.38
CA ALA A 11 -5.76 16.26 -12.04
C ALA A 11 -6.06 14.80 -11.71
N VAL A 12 -5.54 14.33 -10.57
CA VAL A 12 -5.78 12.97 -10.05
C VAL A 12 -6.66 13.06 -8.81
N VAL A 13 -7.77 12.34 -8.80
CA VAL A 13 -8.65 12.21 -7.64
C VAL A 13 -8.44 10.85 -7.00
N GLY A 14 -8.01 10.86 -5.73
CA GLY A 14 -7.61 9.69 -4.95
C GLY A 14 -6.11 9.50 -4.85
N ALA A 15 -5.57 9.46 -3.62
CA ALA A 15 -4.16 9.28 -3.32
C ALA A 15 -3.85 7.92 -2.67
N GLY A 16 -4.52 6.87 -3.14
CA GLY A 16 -4.06 5.49 -2.97
C GLY A 16 -2.85 5.20 -3.88
N ILE A 17 -2.33 3.96 -3.83
CA ILE A 17 -1.11 3.57 -4.56
C ILE A 17 -1.18 3.84 -6.06
N ASN A 18 -2.35 3.64 -6.69
CA ASN A 18 -2.52 3.89 -8.11
C ASN A 18 -2.47 5.40 -8.45
N GLY A 19 -3.19 6.22 -7.67
CA GLY A 19 -3.24 7.67 -7.88
C GLY A 19 -1.87 8.34 -7.69
N VAL A 20 -1.18 8.03 -6.59
CA VAL A 20 0.18 8.58 -6.36
C VAL A 20 1.19 8.02 -7.35
N GLY A 21 1.04 6.75 -7.78
CA GLY A 21 1.90 6.14 -8.79
C GLY A 21 1.78 6.85 -10.15
N ILE A 22 0.54 7.13 -10.59
CA ILE A 22 0.28 7.88 -11.83
C ILE A 22 0.81 9.32 -11.71
N ALA A 23 0.57 9.99 -10.58
CA ALA A 23 1.06 11.33 -10.33
C ALA A 23 2.59 11.40 -10.36
N ASN A 24 3.25 10.46 -9.71
CA ASN A 24 4.71 10.37 -9.66
C ASN A 24 5.31 10.15 -11.06
N ASP A 25 4.75 9.20 -11.83
CA ASP A 25 5.24 8.95 -13.18
C ASP A 25 5.00 10.16 -14.10
N ALA A 26 3.82 10.79 -14.01
CA ALA A 26 3.45 11.95 -14.83
C ALA A 26 4.36 13.15 -14.59
N VAL A 27 4.60 13.52 -13.32
CA VAL A 27 5.43 14.69 -13.00
C VAL A 27 6.89 14.49 -13.42
N GLY A 28 7.44 13.28 -13.25
CA GLY A 28 8.79 12.95 -13.71
C GLY A 28 8.93 12.98 -15.24
N ARG A 29 7.83 12.78 -15.97
CA ARG A 29 7.77 12.96 -17.44
C ARG A 29 7.54 14.42 -17.85
N GLY A 30 7.53 15.37 -16.89
CA GLY A 30 7.47 16.80 -17.15
C GLY A 30 6.05 17.38 -17.25
N LEU A 31 5.03 16.65 -16.79
CA LEU A 31 3.66 17.15 -16.75
C LEU A 31 3.38 17.85 -15.41
N SER A 32 2.55 18.88 -15.43
CA SER A 32 2.05 19.53 -14.22
C SER A 32 0.89 18.72 -13.64
N VAL A 33 0.99 18.34 -12.36
CA VAL A 33 0.07 17.40 -11.72
C VAL A 33 -0.51 17.97 -10.43
N PHE A 34 -1.83 17.83 -10.28
CA PHE A 34 -2.54 18.09 -9.04
C PHE A 34 -3.18 16.78 -8.54
N VAL A 35 -3.02 16.48 -7.25
CA VAL A 35 -3.63 15.32 -6.60
C VAL A 35 -4.50 15.79 -5.44
N CYS A 36 -5.75 15.35 -5.36
CA CYS A 36 -6.57 15.53 -4.18
C CYS A 36 -7.00 14.18 -3.58
N GLU A 37 -6.98 14.13 -2.25
CA GLU A 37 -7.43 13.00 -1.44
C GLU A 37 -8.38 13.52 -0.36
N LYS A 38 -9.55 12.89 -0.24
CA LYS A 38 -10.58 13.32 0.73
C LYS A 38 -10.13 13.11 2.19
N ASP A 39 -9.29 12.11 2.41
CA ASP A 39 -8.77 11.72 3.71
C ASP A 39 -7.23 11.85 3.74
N ASP A 40 -6.53 10.97 4.46
CA ASP A 40 -5.08 10.87 4.44
C ASP A 40 -4.58 9.97 3.29
N LEU A 41 -3.30 10.09 2.95
CA LEU A 41 -2.61 9.16 2.04
C LEU A 41 -2.78 7.71 2.52
N ALA A 42 -3.13 6.81 1.62
CA ALA A 42 -3.31 5.38 1.91
C ALA A 42 -4.37 5.05 2.97
N SER A 43 -5.30 5.94 3.30
CA SER A 43 -6.27 5.72 4.39
C SER A 43 -7.25 4.54 4.19
N HIS A 44 -7.34 4.02 2.96
CA HIS A 44 -8.27 2.95 2.60
C HIS A 44 -7.54 1.67 2.15
N THR A 45 -7.96 1.06 1.04
CA THR A 45 -7.47 -0.23 0.52
C THR A 45 -5.94 -0.32 0.46
N SER A 46 -5.25 0.79 0.19
CA SER A 46 -3.79 0.80 0.01
C SER A 46 -2.98 0.56 1.30
N SER A 47 -3.58 0.68 2.49
CA SER A 47 -2.96 0.29 3.77
C SER A 47 -3.58 -0.96 4.39
N ALA A 48 -4.65 -1.48 3.78
CA ALA A 48 -5.38 -2.66 4.24
C ALA A 48 -5.06 -3.91 3.38
N SER A 49 -3.84 -4.00 2.86
CA SER A 49 -3.34 -5.14 2.09
C SER A 49 -2.75 -6.23 3.00
N SER A 50 -2.43 -7.38 2.43
CA SER A 50 -1.62 -8.41 3.12
C SER A 50 -0.13 -8.02 3.27
N LYS A 51 0.24 -6.80 2.88
CA LYS A 51 1.61 -6.23 2.98
C LYS A 51 2.65 -7.06 2.25
N LEU A 52 2.29 -7.54 1.04
CA LEU A 52 3.12 -8.37 0.20
C LEU A 52 3.34 -7.76 -1.19
N ILE A 53 4.56 -7.88 -1.69
CA ILE A 53 4.92 -7.74 -3.10
C ILE A 53 5.21 -9.14 -3.60
N HIS A 54 4.25 -9.72 -4.34
CA HIS A 54 4.29 -11.12 -4.71
C HIS A 54 3.82 -11.38 -6.14
N GLY A 55 4.35 -12.44 -6.76
CA GLY A 55 4.00 -12.82 -8.13
C GLY A 55 2.60 -13.40 -8.28
N GLY A 56 1.96 -13.81 -7.17
CA GLY A 56 0.63 -14.40 -7.21
C GLY A 56 0.63 -15.85 -7.73
N LEU A 57 1.36 -16.74 -7.07
CA LEU A 57 1.50 -18.16 -7.42
C LEU A 57 0.17 -18.83 -7.82
N ARG A 58 -0.93 -18.50 -7.11
CA ARG A 58 -2.27 -19.03 -7.38
C ARG A 58 -2.80 -18.72 -8.80
N TYR A 59 -2.38 -17.61 -9.40
CA TYR A 59 -2.84 -17.25 -10.75
C TYR A 59 -2.28 -18.16 -11.83
N LEU A 60 -1.22 -18.94 -11.56
CA LEU A 60 -0.76 -19.99 -12.48
C LEU A 60 -1.82 -21.07 -12.69
N GLU A 61 -2.61 -21.40 -11.66
CA GLU A 61 -3.73 -22.35 -11.77
C GLU A 61 -4.84 -21.83 -12.71
N GLN A 62 -4.98 -20.51 -12.78
CA GLN A 62 -5.92 -19.82 -13.66
C GLN A 62 -5.34 -19.55 -15.05
N LYS A 63 -4.10 -20.02 -15.31
CA LYS A 63 -3.35 -19.82 -16.57
C LYS A 63 -3.02 -18.36 -16.88
N GLU A 64 -3.00 -17.48 -15.87
CA GLU A 64 -2.70 -16.05 -16.00
C GLU A 64 -1.17 -15.80 -16.01
N PHE A 65 -0.45 -16.49 -16.88
CA PHE A 65 1.02 -16.46 -16.95
C PHE A 65 1.58 -15.06 -17.22
N ARG A 66 0.89 -14.24 -18.02
CA ARG A 66 1.29 -12.86 -18.30
C ARG A 66 1.28 -12.02 -17.00
N LEU A 67 0.21 -12.12 -16.25
CA LEU A 67 0.03 -11.39 -15.00
C LEU A 67 1.08 -11.79 -13.93
N VAL A 68 1.34 -13.10 -13.81
CA VAL A 68 2.37 -13.62 -12.90
C VAL A 68 3.75 -13.14 -13.33
N ARG A 69 4.09 -13.23 -14.62
CA ARG A 69 5.38 -12.76 -15.14
C ARG A 69 5.61 -11.27 -14.87
N GLU A 70 4.61 -10.44 -15.11
CA GLU A 70 4.69 -9.00 -14.86
C GLU A 70 4.91 -8.74 -13.38
N ALA A 71 4.16 -9.39 -12.49
CA ALA A 71 4.31 -9.23 -11.04
C ALA A 71 5.70 -9.68 -10.54
N LEU A 72 6.25 -10.77 -11.09
CA LEU A 72 7.59 -11.25 -10.75
C LEU A 72 8.69 -10.27 -11.19
N LEU A 73 8.57 -9.66 -12.36
CA LEU A 73 9.49 -8.63 -12.83
C LEU A 73 9.40 -7.37 -11.97
N GLU A 74 8.19 -6.92 -11.68
CA GLU A 74 7.98 -5.74 -10.83
C GLU A 74 8.49 -5.95 -9.41
N ARG A 75 8.39 -7.15 -8.87
CA ARG A 75 8.96 -7.48 -7.55
C ARG A 75 10.45 -7.17 -7.48
N GLU A 76 11.24 -7.57 -8.48
CA GLU A 76 12.67 -7.26 -8.55
C GLU A 76 12.96 -5.76 -8.73
N VAL A 77 12.13 -5.06 -9.53
CA VAL A 77 12.23 -3.60 -9.69
C VAL A 77 11.95 -2.90 -8.35
N LEU A 78 10.90 -3.29 -7.66
CA LEU A 78 10.46 -2.66 -6.41
C LEU A 78 11.44 -2.90 -5.25
N LEU A 79 12.06 -4.08 -5.17
CA LEU A 79 13.16 -4.37 -4.22
C LEU A 79 14.31 -3.37 -4.37
N LYS A 80 14.71 -3.07 -5.60
CA LYS A 80 15.78 -2.10 -5.87
C LYS A 80 15.34 -0.66 -5.65
N LYS A 81 14.07 -0.39 -5.92
CA LYS A 81 13.47 0.95 -5.87
C LYS A 81 13.25 1.43 -4.44
N ALA A 82 12.88 0.54 -3.52
CA ALA A 82 12.55 0.87 -2.14
C ALA A 82 13.09 -0.18 -1.14
N PRO A 83 14.42 -0.39 -1.06
CA PRO A 83 15.02 -1.45 -0.24
C PRO A 83 14.80 -1.28 1.26
N HIS A 84 14.42 -0.09 1.72
CA HIS A 84 14.05 0.18 3.11
C HIS A 84 12.59 -0.18 3.44
N LEU A 85 11.74 -0.35 2.42
CA LEU A 85 10.32 -0.67 2.60
C LEU A 85 9.95 -2.07 2.15
N ILE A 86 10.74 -2.66 1.26
CA ILE A 86 10.44 -3.93 0.61
C ILE A 86 11.58 -4.89 0.90
N HIS A 87 11.26 -6.01 1.57
CA HIS A 87 12.24 -6.96 2.03
C HIS A 87 11.96 -8.35 1.47
N PRO A 88 13.00 -9.10 1.04
CA PRO A 88 12.86 -10.51 0.71
C PRO A 88 12.25 -11.29 1.88
N MET A 89 11.35 -12.21 1.58
CA MET A 89 10.77 -13.11 2.55
C MET A 89 10.60 -14.50 1.95
N ARG A 90 10.94 -15.53 2.73
CA ARG A 90 10.65 -16.92 2.39
C ARG A 90 9.23 -17.26 2.80
N PHE A 91 8.54 -18.01 1.96
CA PHE A 91 7.17 -18.48 2.17
C PHE A 91 7.15 -19.99 2.17
N ILE A 92 6.65 -20.59 3.22
CA ILE A 92 6.47 -22.02 3.33
C ILE A 92 5.01 -22.38 3.09
N MET A 93 4.79 -23.27 2.12
CA MET A 93 3.49 -23.89 1.83
C MET A 93 3.49 -25.30 2.42
N PRO A 94 2.85 -25.55 3.56
CA PRO A 94 2.69 -26.89 4.12
C PRO A 94 1.97 -27.80 3.14
N HIS A 95 2.48 -29.01 2.93
CA HIS A 95 1.89 -29.97 2.01
C HIS A 95 0.89 -30.89 2.71
N LEU A 96 -0.37 -30.72 2.34
CA LEU A 96 -1.48 -31.57 2.74
C LEU A 96 -1.85 -32.49 1.56
N PRO A 97 -1.56 -33.81 1.66
CA PRO A 97 -1.68 -34.72 0.50
C PRO A 97 -3.07 -34.82 -0.12
N TYR A 98 -4.11 -34.54 0.67
CA TYR A 98 -5.50 -34.60 0.23
C TYR A 98 -5.95 -33.37 -0.58
N LEU A 99 -5.18 -32.25 -0.54
CA LEU A 99 -5.51 -31.05 -1.31
C LEU A 99 -4.94 -31.11 -2.73
N ARG A 100 -3.62 -31.22 -2.83
CA ARG A 100 -2.92 -31.23 -4.14
C ARG A 100 -1.75 -32.20 -4.14
N PRO A 101 -1.52 -32.97 -5.23
CA PRO A 101 -0.31 -33.80 -5.34
C PRO A 101 0.96 -32.96 -5.29
N ALA A 102 1.98 -33.43 -4.57
CA ALA A 102 3.27 -32.73 -4.42
C ALA A 102 3.96 -32.42 -5.75
N TRP A 103 3.86 -33.30 -6.75
CA TRP A 103 4.46 -33.08 -8.07
C TRP A 103 3.83 -31.88 -8.80
N LEU A 104 2.52 -31.65 -8.61
CA LEU A 104 1.82 -30.52 -9.23
C LEU A 104 2.29 -29.19 -8.61
N ILE A 105 2.40 -29.13 -7.28
CA ILE A 105 2.92 -27.95 -6.57
C ILE A 105 4.35 -27.66 -7.03
N ARG A 106 5.21 -28.70 -7.09
CA ARG A 106 6.59 -28.54 -7.54
C ARG A 106 6.69 -28.05 -8.99
N SER A 107 5.83 -28.54 -9.87
CA SER A 107 5.78 -28.05 -11.25
C SER A 107 5.34 -26.58 -11.32
N GLY A 108 4.34 -26.20 -10.52
CA GLY A 108 3.91 -24.80 -10.41
C GLY A 108 5.00 -23.88 -9.89
N LEU A 109 5.73 -24.30 -8.86
CA LEU A 109 6.86 -23.55 -8.30
C LEU A 109 8.04 -23.48 -9.28
N PHE A 110 8.31 -24.55 -10.02
CA PHE A 110 9.31 -24.51 -11.09
C PHE A 110 8.94 -23.45 -12.14
N ILE A 111 7.70 -23.42 -12.61
CA ILE A 111 7.23 -22.38 -13.53
C ILE A 111 7.38 -21.00 -12.91
N TYR A 112 6.98 -20.83 -11.65
CA TYR A 112 7.09 -19.57 -10.92
C TYR A 112 8.53 -19.06 -10.84
N ASP A 113 9.48 -19.95 -10.60
CA ASP A 113 10.90 -19.64 -10.49
C ASP A 113 11.52 -19.20 -11.83
N TYR A 114 11.05 -19.74 -12.95
CA TYR A 114 11.64 -19.52 -14.27
C TYR A 114 10.82 -18.63 -15.21
N LEU A 115 9.60 -18.24 -14.80
CA LEU A 115 8.74 -17.39 -15.64
C LEU A 115 9.28 -15.96 -15.80
N ALA A 116 10.07 -15.49 -14.84
CA ALA A 116 10.81 -14.23 -14.89
C ALA A 116 12.23 -14.44 -14.38
N LYS A 117 13.18 -13.62 -14.84
CA LYS A 117 14.54 -13.64 -14.32
C LYS A 117 14.54 -13.19 -12.86
N ARG A 118 15.05 -14.01 -11.97
CA ARG A 118 15.36 -13.67 -10.59
C ARG A 118 16.77 -13.10 -10.52
N GLU A 119 16.93 -12.04 -9.77
CA GLU A 119 18.25 -11.41 -9.57
C GLU A 119 18.68 -11.48 -8.10
N THR A 120 17.75 -11.29 -7.18
CA THR A 120 18.02 -11.16 -5.75
C THR A 120 17.46 -12.34 -4.95
N LEU A 121 16.36 -12.93 -5.38
CA LEU A 121 15.59 -13.89 -4.61
C LEU A 121 16.02 -15.35 -4.87
N GLU A 122 16.00 -16.16 -3.81
CA GLU A 122 16.30 -17.60 -3.89
C GLU A 122 15.19 -18.41 -4.56
N GLY A 123 15.55 -19.58 -5.09
CA GLY A 123 14.62 -20.52 -5.71
C GLY A 123 13.76 -21.27 -4.72
N SER A 124 12.77 -21.99 -5.28
CA SER A 124 11.92 -22.87 -4.49
C SER A 124 12.60 -24.20 -4.15
N GLU A 125 12.30 -24.71 -2.97
CA GLU A 125 12.81 -26.00 -2.49
C GLU A 125 11.77 -26.78 -1.69
N LEU A 126 12.05 -28.06 -1.47
CA LEU A 126 11.28 -28.93 -0.59
C LEU A 126 11.85 -28.84 0.83
N VAL A 127 10.99 -28.58 1.80
CA VAL A 127 11.36 -28.54 3.22
C VAL A 127 10.68 -29.66 4.00
N HIS A 128 11.38 -30.18 5.01
CA HIS A 128 10.86 -31.20 5.94
C HIS A 128 10.73 -30.62 7.33
N PHE A 129 9.62 -30.90 7.97
CA PHE A 129 9.35 -30.45 9.34
C PHE A 129 9.77 -31.49 10.34
N ASN A 130 10.38 -31.06 11.41
CA ASN A 130 10.75 -31.85 12.59
C ASN A 130 9.74 -31.58 13.73
N VAL A 131 10.02 -32.13 14.91
CA VAL A 131 9.16 -31.98 16.10
C VAL A 131 9.12 -30.55 16.65
N ASP A 132 10.11 -29.72 16.32
CA ASP A 132 10.17 -28.33 16.78
C ASP A 132 9.37 -27.37 15.89
N SER A 133 8.89 -27.87 14.74
CA SER A 133 8.03 -27.08 13.86
C SER A 133 6.77 -26.60 14.59
N PRO A 134 6.33 -25.35 14.36
CA PRO A 134 5.08 -24.83 14.92
C PRO A 134 3.83 -25.52 14.36
N LEU A 135 3.98 -26.22 13.22
CA LEU A 135 2.89 -26.94 12.56
C LEU A 135 2.59 -28.27 13.28
N LYS A 136 1.36 -28.74 13.14
CA LYS A 136 0.91 -30.05 13.64
C LYS A 136 1.81 -31.18 13.13
N ASP A 137 2.04 -32.18 13.94
CA ASP A 137 2.88 -33.33 13.62
C ASP A 137 2.42 -34.17 12.43
N THR A 138 1.20 -34.01 12.00
CA THR A 138 0.65 -34.64 10.79
C THR A 138 1.20 -34.01 9.51
N ILE A 139 1.73 -32.80 9.58
CA ILE A 139 2.32 -32.05 8.46
C ILE A 139 3.82 -32.30 8.47
N LYS A 140 4.33 -33.12 7.55
CA LYS A 140 5.72 -33.61 7.55
C LYS A 140 6.64 -32.84 6.60
N ARG A 141 6.08 -32.16 5.60
CA ARG A 141 6.84 -31.47 4.57
C ARG A 141 6.08 -30.27 4.00
N GLY A 142 6.79 -29.39 3.37
CA GLY A 142 6.25 -28.24 2.66
C GLY A 142 7.14 -27.84 1.48
N PHE A 143 6.73 -26.80 0.79
CA PHE A 143 7.48 -26.18 -0.28
C PHE A 143 7.79 -24.75 0.12
N GLU A 144 9.06 -24.39 0.02
CA GLU A 144 9.51 -23.05 0.28
C GLU A 144 9.77 -22.31 -1.02
N TYR A 145 9.42 -21.02 -1.08
CA TYR A 145 9.68 -20.13 -2.22
C TYR A 145 9.86 -18.69 -1.75
N SER A 146 10.30 -17.81 -2.62
CA SER A 146 10.57 -16.41 -2.28
C SER A 146 9.56 -15.45 -2.88
N ASP A 147 9.11 -14.53 -2.05
CA ASP A 147 8.42 -13.30 -2.43
C ASP A 147 8.94 -12.14 -1.54
N CYS A 148 8.17 -11.08 -1.33
CA CYS A 148 8.60 -9.95 -0.51
C CYS A 148 7.49 -9.45 0.39
N THR A 149 7.88 -8.91 1.53
CA THR A 149 7.01 -8.05 2.36
C THR A 149 7.22 -6.59 1.99
N VAL A 150 6.25 -5.76 2.37
CA VAL A 150 6.28 -4.31 2.15
C VAL A 150 5.53 -3.56 3.25
N ASP A 151 5.99 -2.38 3.62
CA ASP A 151 5.12 -1.41 4.27
C ASP A 151 4.27 -0.71 3.19
N ASP A 152 3.04 -1.16 3.06
CA ASP A 152 2.09 -0.72 2.03
C ASP A 152 1.76 0.78 2.12
N ALA A 153 1.48 1.29 3.32
CA ALA A 153 1.18 2.69 3.54
C ALA A 153 2.40 3.58 3.27
N ARG A 154 3.58 3.17 3.76
CA ARG A 154 4.84 3.90 3.50
C ARG A 154 5.16 3.94 2.00
N LEU A 155 4.90 2.87 1.25
CA LEU A 155 5.09 2.86 -0.20
C LEU A 155 4.24 3.92 -0.90
N VAL A 156 2.99 4.14 -0.46
CA VAL A 156 2.14 5.24 -0.95
C VAL A 156 2.76 6.59 -0.61
N VAL A 157 3.14 6.78 0.67
CA VAL A 157 3.69 8.04 1.17
C VAL A 157 4.97 8.45 0.43
N VAL A 158 5.91 7.52 0.23
CA VAL A 158 7.16 7.86 -0.47
C VAL A 158 6.96 8.15 -1.97
N ASN A 159 5.98 7.51 -2.63
CA ASN A 159 5.59 7.90 -3.99
C ASN A 159 4.99 9.31 -4.03
N ALA A 160 4.17 9.67 -3.05
CA ALA A 160 3.63 11.02 -2.92
C ALA A 160 4.75 12.05 -2.65
N ILE A 161 5.70 11.73 -1.77
CA ILE A 161 6.88 12.58 -1.51
C ILE A 161 7.66 12.82 -2.80
N GLN A 162 8.00 11.76 -3.54
CA GLN A 162 8.74 11.90 -4.80
C GLN A 162 7.97 12.75 -5.81
N ALA A 163 6.67 12.51 -5.97
CA ALA A 163 5.84 13.32 -6.85
C ALA A 163 5.84 14.81 -6.44
N HIS A 164 5.74 15.09 -5.15
CA HIS A 164 5.77 16.45 -4.62
C HIS A 164 7.13 17.12 -4.83
N GLU A 165 8.22 16.43 -4.56
CA GLU A 165 9.58 16.94 -4.75
C GLU A 165 9.89 17.22 -6.23
N LEU A 166 9.24 16.51 -7.15
CA LEU A 166 9.30 16.76 -8.60
C LEU A 166 8.31 17.84 -9.09
N GLY A 167 7.50 18.43 -8.19
CA GLY A 167 6.63 19.56 -8.47
C GLY A 167 5.12 19.28 -8.52
N ALA A 168 4.68 18.06 -8.23
CA ALA A 168 3.25 17.80 -8.11
C ALA A 168 2.66 18.51 -6.88
N GLN A 169 1.45 19.05 -7.03
CA GLN A 169 0.67 19.59 -5.92
C GLN A 169 -0.16 18.46 -5.30
N ILE A 170 0.10 18.12 -4.05
CA ILE A 170 -0.65 17.08 -3.31
C ILE A 170 -1.46 17.74 -2.20
N ARG A 171 -2.75 17.45 -2.15
CA ARG A 171 -3.69 17.97 -1.17
C ARG A 171 -4.47 16.82 -0.53
N THR A 172 -4.11 16.48 0.69
CA THR A 172 -4.90 15.61 1.57
C THR A 172 -6.04 16.39 2.22
N GLN A 173 -7.00 15.72 2.85
CA GLN A 173 -8.18 16.33 3.44
C GLN A 173 -8.93 17.26 2.46
N THR A 174 -8.89 16.90 1.18
CA THR A 174 -9.40 17.72 0.09
C THR A 174 -10.27 16.87 -0.83
N ARG A 175 -11.57 17.05 -0.71
CA ARG A 175 -12.57 16.30 -1.45
C ARG A 175 -12.90 16.97 -2.78
N CYS A 176 -12.88 16.23 -3.87
CA CYS A 176 -13.49 16.69 -5.13
C CYS A 176 -15.00 16.52 -5.03
N VAL A 177 -15.73 17.62 -4.95
CA VAL A 177 -17.20 17.61 -4.80
C VAL A 177 -17.93 17.66 -6.13
N SER A 178 -17.29 18.21 -7.17
CA SER A 178 -17.79 18.14 -8.56
C SER A 178 -16.66 18.36 -9.55
N ALA A 179 -16.80 17.81 -10.74
CA ALA A 179 -15.93 18.15 -11.87
C ALA A 179 -16.77 18.23 -13.15
N VAL A 180 -16.67 19.37 -13.83
CA VAL A 180 -17.40 19.66 -15.04
C VAL A 180 -16.45 20.06 -16.16
N GLN A 181 -16.81 19.74 -17.39
CA GLN A 181 -16.03 20.16 -18.56
C GLN A 181 -16.48 21.56 -19.01
N GLN A 182 -15.52 22.45 -19.18
CA GLN A 182 -15.73 23.79 -19.70
C GLN A 182 -14.56 24.15 -20.62
N GLU A 183 -14.87 24.60 -21.83
CA GLU A 183 -13.85 25.06 -22.80
C GLU A 183 -12.69 24.09 -23.02
N GLY A 184 -12.98 22.79 -23.08
CA GLY A 184 -11.99 21.74 -23.34
C GLY A 184 -11.07 21.42 -22.16
N VAL A 185 -11.39 21.86 -20.94
CA VAL A 185 -10.71 21.52 -19.70
C VAL A 185 -11.70 21.03 -18.62
N TRP A 186 -11.21 20.30 -17.67
CA TRP A 186 -11.93 19.95 -16.46
C TRP A 186 -11.82 21.08 -15.44
N CYS A 187 -12.96 21.57 -14.94
CA CYS A 187 -13.06 22.49 -13.80
C CYS A 187 -13.51 21.67 -12.58
N LEU A 188 -12.59 21.45 -11.63
CA LEU A 188 -12.87 20.70 -10.41
C LEU A 188 -13.18 21.67 -9.28
N THR A 189 -14.32 21.46 -8.61
CA THR A 189 -14.62 22.12 -7.34
C THR A 189 -14.16 21.21 -6.20
N LEU A 190 -13.29 21.74 -5.37
CA LEU A 190 -12.65 21.05 -4.25
C LEU A 190 -13.15 21.64 -2.93
N GLU A 191 -13.33 20.77 -1.93
CA GLU A 191 -13.68 21.15 -0.57
C GLU A 191 -12.50 20.81 0.36
N HIS A 192 -12.01 21.81 1.08
CA HIS A 192 -11.02 21.66 2.16
C HIS A 192 -11.47 22.48 3.35
N GLN A 193 -11.57 21.88 4.55
CA GLN A 193 -12.03 22.56 5.79
C GLN A 193 -13.34 23.35 5.58
N LYS A 194 -14.31 22.77 4.87
CA LYS A 194 -15.61 23.38 4.52
C LYS A 194 -15.51 24.62 3.59
N GLN A 195 -14.33 24.93 3.07
CA GLN A 195 -14.14 25.97 2.07
C GLN A 195 -14.03 25.34 0.69
N HIS A 196 -14.69 25.97 -0.29
CA HIS A 196 -14.63 25.52 -1.67
C HIS A 196 -13.67 26.40 -2.48
N TYR A 197 -12.91 25.76 -3.35
CA TYR A 197 -12.09 26.43 -4.36
C TYR A 197 -12.06 25.61 -5.64
N GLN A 198 -11.61 26.21 -6.73
CA GLN A 198 -11.57 25.56 -8.02
C GLN A 198 -10.16 25.42 -8.55
N ILE A 199 -9.92 24.35 -9.30
CA ILE A 199 -8.75 24.16 -10.14
C ILE A 199 -9.18 23.75 -11.53
N LYS A 200 -8.28 23.92 -12.50
CA LYS A 200 -8.48 23.50 -13.91
C LYS A 200 -7.44 22.48 -14.31
N ALA A 201 -7.83 21.49 -15.11
CA ALA A 201 -6.92 20.48 -15.64
C ALA A 201 -7.31 20.05 -17.07
N ARG A 202 -6.30 19.74 -17.88
CA ARG A 202 -6.50 19.23 -19.27
C ARG A 202 -7.00 17.78 -19.27
N THR A 203 -6.68 17.03 -18.24
CA THR A 203 -7.07 15.61 -18.09
C THR A 203 -7.48 15.34 -16.66
N LEU A 204 -8.53 14.55 -16.48
CA LEU A 204 -8.97 14.04 -15.19
C LEU A 204 -8.64 12.55 -15.08
N VAL A 205 -7.97 12.17 -14.00
CA VAL A 205 -7.73 10.77 -13.64
C VAL A 205 -8.55 10.43 -12.40
N ASN A 206 -9.50 9.53 -12.56
CA ASN A 206 -10.28 8.98 -11.46
C ASN A 206 -9.58 7.73 -10.92
N ALA A 207 -8.87 7.88 -9.80
CA ALA A 207 -8.14 6.82 -9.09
C ALA A 207 -8.76 6.56 -7.69
N THR A 208 -10.07 6.74 -7.55
CA THR A 208 -10.80 6.68 -6.28
C THR A 208 -11.06 5.26 -5.77
N GLY A 209 -10.52 4.22 -6.42
CA GLY A 209 -10.57 2.84 -5.96
C GLY A 209 -12.00 2.31 -5.83
N ALA A 210 -12.44 2.01 -4.61
CA ALA A 210 -13.77 1.48 -4.34
C ALA A 210 -14.91 2.46 -4.72
N TRP A 211 -14.62 3.73 -4.88
CA TRP A 211 -15.60 4.79 -5.24
C TRP A 211 -15.52 5.22 -6.71
N VAL A 212 -14.85 4.46 -7.57
CA VAL A 212 -14.65 4.86 -8.98
C VAL A 212 -15.96 5.08 -9.75
N THR A 213 -16.95 4.25 -9.52
CA THR A 213 -18.29 4.38 -10.14
C THR A 213 -19.11 5.49 -9.51
N ASP A 214 -19.08 5.60 -8.18
CA ASP A 214 -19.80 6.66 -7.45
C ASP A 214 -19.28 8.04 -7.84
N PHE A 215 -17.96 8.18 -7.98
CA PHE A 215 -17.34 9.43 -8.45
C PHE A 215 -17.87 9.82 -9.84
N ILE A 216 -17.97 8.87 -10.77
CA ILE A 216 -18.51 9.14 -12.12
C ILE A 216 -19.98 9.56 -12.05
N GLN A 217 -20.78 8.90 -11.20
CA GLN A 217 -22.21 9.20 -11.09
C GLN A 217 -22.49 10.52 -10.36
N GLN A 218 -21.84 10.72 -9.23
CA GLN A 218 -22.18 11.81 -8.31
C GLN A 218 -21.41 13.10 -8.62
N GLN A 219 -20.10 13.01 -8.90
CA GLN A 219 -19.24 14.17 -9.10
C GLN A 219 -19.14 14.61 -10.56
N LEU A 220 -19.29 13.68 -11.51
CA LEU A 220 -19.28 14.01 -12.94
C LEU A 220 -20.69 14.04 -13.55
N SER A 221 -21.72 13.58 -12.84
CA SER A 221 -23.10 13.43 -13.35
C SER A 221 -23.15 12.61 -14.65
N GLN A 222 -22.33 11.57 -14.75
CA GLN A 222 -22.23 10.69 -15.91
C GLN A 222 -22.62 9.26 -15.54
N THR A 223 -23.00 8.46 -16.54
CA THR A 223 -23.26 7.03 -16.36
C THR A 223 -21.94 6.25 -16.50
N PRO A 224 -21.53 5.46 -15.48
CA PRO A 224 -20.37 4.59 -15.59
C PRO A 224 -20.55 3.58 -16.73
N LYS A 225 -19.48 3.31 -17.47
CA LYS A 225 -19.48 2.32 -18.56
C LYS A 225 -19.38 0.88 -18.07
N ALA A 226 -18.93 0.69 -16.84
CA ALA A 226 -18.78 -0.59 -16.19
C ALA A 226 -19.07 -0.43 -14.69
N GLY A 227 -19.46 -1.55 -14.07
CA GLY A 227 -19.59 -1.66 -12.63
C GLY A 227 -18.27 -1.98 -11.92
N ILE A 228 -18.36 -2.04 -10.61
CA ILE A 228 -17.34 -2.65 -9.76
C ILE A 228 -18.00 -3.71 -8.91
N ARG A 229 -17.25 -4.78 -8.67
CA ARG A 229 -17.55 -5.76 -7.63
C ARG A 229 -16.59 -5.53 -6.47
N LEU A 230 -17.14 -5.28 -5.29
CA LEU A 230 -16.35 -5.10 -4.08
C LEU A 230 -16.13 -6.46 -3.41
N VAL A 231 -14.87 -6.78 -3.11
CA VAL A 231 -14.50 -8.01 -2.41
C VAL A 231 -13.69 -7.63 -1.18
N GLN A 232 -14.24 -7.95 -0.01
CA GLN A 232 -13.60 -7.72 1.27
C GLN A 232 -12.50 -8.74 1.52
N GLY A 233 -11.37 -8.29 2.03
CA GLY A 233 -10.32 -9.11 2.57
C GLY A 233 -9.96 -8.63 3.96
N SER A 234 -10.10 -9.50 4.94
CA SER A 234 -9.90 -9.19 6.35
C SER A 234 -8.65 -9.87 6.91
N HIS A 235 -8.04 -9.23 7.89
CA HIS A 235 -6.84 -9.71 8.56
C HIS A 235 -7.00 -9.55 10.07
N ILE A 236 -6.44 -10.51 10.82
CA ILE A 236 -6.28 -10.42 12.29
C ILE A 236 -4.79 -10.33 12.63
N ILE A 237 -4.49 -9.68 13.75
CA ILE A 237 -3.16 -9.56 14.32
C ILE A 237 -3.20 -10.22 15.70
N VAL A 238 -2.30 -11.16 15.91
CA VAL A 238 -2.15 -11.89 17.17
C VAL A 238 -0.70 -11.78 17.65
N LYS A 239 -0.40 -12.23 18.88
CA LYS A 239 0.98 -12.43 19.33
C LYS A 239 1.71 -13.35 18.37
N ARG A 240 3.02 -13.19 18.26
CA ARG A 240 3.85 -13.97 17.35
C ARG A 240 3.70 -15.48 17.63
N LEU A 241 3.34 -16.24 16.58
CA LEU A 241 3.03 -17.66 16.69
C LEU A 241 4.28 -18.56 16.66
N TYR A 242 5.38 -18.06 16.09
CA TYR A 242 6.65 -18.79 15.92
C TYR A 242 7.82 -17.80 15.79
N SER A 243 9.06 -18.26 16.01
CA SER A 243 10.26 -17.40 16.07
C SER A 243 10.90 -17.13 14.71
N GLU A 244 10.72 -18.05 13.76
CA GLU A 244 11.38 -18.02 12.46
C GLU A 244 10.92 -16.84 11.60
N PRO A 245 11.78 -16.33 10.70
CA PRO A 245 11.47 -15.13 9.91
C PRO A 245 10.60 -15.40 8.67
N HIS A 246 10.36 -16.65 8.30
CA HIS A 246 9.55 -17.00 7.13
C HIS A 246 8.05 -16.82 7.38
N ALA A 247 7.29 -16.66 6.32
CA ALA A 247 5.83 -16.68 6.35
C ALA A 247 5.28 -18.06 5.97
N PHE A 248 4.07 -18.37 6.42
CA PHE A 248 3.34 -19.53 5.91
C PHE A 248 2.24 -19.08 4.94
N ILE A 249 1.99 -19.93 3.92
CA ILE A 249 0.85 -19.87 3.03
C ILE A 249 0.02 -21.13 3.18
N LEU A 250 -1.11 -21.03 3.87
CA LEU A 250 -1.96 -22.14 4.23
C LEU A 250 -3.02 -22.33 3.14
N GLN A 251 -3.14 -23.57 2.67
CA GLN A 251 -4.18 -23.96 1.72
C GLN A 251 -5.31 -24.65 2.48
N ASN A 252 -6.55 -24.27 2.17
CA ASN A 252 -7.74 -24.80 2.82
C ASN A 252 -8.62 -25.61 1.86
N ASP A 253 -9.53 -26.40 2.40
CA ASP A 253 -10.47 -27.27 1.65
C ASP A 253 -11.39 -26.44 0.74
N ASP A 254 -11.73 -25.23 1.13
CA ASP A 254 -12.52 -24.27 0.37
C ASP A 254 -11.74 -23.55 -0.76
N GLN A 255 -10.51 -23.99 -1.02
CA GLN A 255 -9.58 -23.44 -2.01
C GLN A 255 -9.12 -22.00 -1.73
N ARG A 256 -9.49 -21.40 -0.60
CA ARG A 256 -8.91 -20.14 -0.16
C ARG A 256 -7.51 -20.36 0.42
N ILE A 257 -6.73 -19.30 0.41
CA ILE A 257 -5.39 -19.29 1.03
C ILE A 257 -5.35 -18.22 2.13
N VAL A 258 -4.70 -18.60 3.23
CA VAL A 258 -4.46 -17.70 4.35
C VAL A 258 -2.95 -17.60 4.56
N PHE A 259 -2.44 -16.38 4.61
CA PHE A 259 -1.06 -16.11 4.97
C PHE A 259 -0.91 -15.97 6.48
N VAL A 260 0.21 -16.42 7.01
CA VAL A 260 0.66 -16.14 8.39
C VAL A 260 2.04 -15.50 8.26
N ILE A 261 2.10 -14.21 8.52
CA ILE A 261 3.27 -13.39 8.23
C ILE A 261 3.82 -12.82 9.53
N PRO A 262 5.13 -12.99 9.84
CA PRO A 262 5.78 -12.23 10.91
C PRO A 262 5.54 -10.73 10.73
N TYR A 263 5.08 -10.05 11.77
CA TYR A 263 4.69 -8.66 11.68
C TYR A 263 5.20 -7.85 12.87
N LEU A 264 5.91 -6.76 12.61
CA LEU A 264 6.45 -5.83 13.62
C LEU A 264 7.17 -6.55 14.79
N ASP A 265 7.95 -7.57 14.48
CA ASP A 265 8.74 -8.43 15.36
C ASP A 265 7.94 -9.21 16.42
N GLU A 266 6.93 -8.63 17.03
CA GLU A 266 6.19 -9.18 18.17
C GLU A 266 4.87 -9.85 17.79
N TYR A 267 4.44 -9.76 16.52
CA TYR A 267 3.11 -10.17 16.09
C TYR A 267 3.16 -11.13 14.90
N SER A 268 2.03 -11.76 14.64
CA SER A 268 1.71 -12.46 13.40
C SER A 268 0.49 -11.81 12.76
N LEU A 269 0.60 -11.46 11.48
CA LEU A 269 -0.49 -11.00 10.64
C LEU A 269 -1.09 -12.22 9.92
N ILE A 270 -2.38 -12.46 10.10
CA ILE A 270 -3.11 -13.61 9.56
C ILE A 270 -4.20 -13.11 8.62
N GLY A 271 -4.22 -13.57 7.40
CA GLY A 271 -5.20 -13.19 6.37
C GLY A 271 -4.84 -13.77 5.00
N THR A 272 -5.71 -13.72 4.05
CA THR A 272 -6.90 -12.86 3.98
C THR A 272 -8.15 -13.69 3.75
N THR A 273 -9.30 -13.14 4.11
CA THR A 273 -10.60 -13.61 3.65
C THR A 273 -10.87 -13.18 2.20
N ASP A 274 -11.94 -13.68 1.60
CA ASP A 274 -12.37 -13.33 0.23
C ASP A 274 -13.91 -13.41 0.22
N VAL A 275 -14.56 -12.30 0.61
CA VAL A 275 -16.00 -12.22 0.80
C VAL A 275 -16.56 -11.10 -0.05
N GLU A 276 -17.65 -11.36 -0.78
CA GLU A 276 -18.35 -10.31 -1.51
C GLU A 276 -18.87 -9.26 -0.53
N PHE A 277 -18.59 -7.99 -0.83
CA PHE A 277 -18.95 -6.87 0.03
C PHE A 277 -20.08 -6.05 -0.59
N GLU A 278 -21.16 -5.94 0.15
CA GLU A 278 -22.29 -5.10 -0.15
C GLU A 278 -22.41 -4.01 0.94
N GLY A 279 -22.20 -2.77 0.58
CA GLY A 279 -22.28 -1.65 1.52
C GLY A 279 -21.38 -0.48 1.18
N ASP A 280 -21.31 0.48 2.09
CA ASP A 280 -20.45 1.65 1.95
C ASP A 280 -19.00 1.31 2.30
N ALA A 281 -18.11 1.45 1.31
CA ALA A 281 -16.67 1.18 1.46
C ALA A 281 -15.96 2.11 2.49
N ASN A 282 -16.63 3.12 3.02
CA ASN A 282 -16.11 3.92 4.14
C ASN A 282 -16.20 3.19 5.49
N TYR A 283 -17.04 2.16 5.63
CA TYR A 283 -17.34 1.46 6.89
C TYR A 283 -16.99 -0.02 6.83
N VAL A 284 -15.88 -0.35 6.17
CA VAL A 284 -15.40 -1.75 6.07
C VAL A 284 -14.79 -2.18 7.39
N HIS A 285 -15.25 -3.30 7.92
CA HIS A 285 -14.71 -3.93 9.13
C HIS A 285 -14.78 -5.46 9.02
N ILE A 286 -13.91 -6.14 9.74
CA ILE A 286 -13.95 -7.60 9.83
C ILE A 286 -15.20 -8.04 10.59
N THR A 287 -15.83 -9.12 10.14
CA THR A 287 -16.96 -9.76 10.83
C THR A 287 -16.48 -10.82 11.84
N GLU A 288 -17.34 -11.17 12.79
CA GLU A 288 -17.08 -12.28 13.71
C GLU A 288 -16.88 -13.60 12.96
N GLN A 289 -17.62 -13.82 11.88
CA GLN A 289 -17.50 -15.01 11.04
C GLN A 289 -16.14 -15.08 10.34
N GLU A 290 -15.63 -13.96 9.83
CA GLU A 290 -14.30 -13.89 9.21
C GLU A 290 -13.21 -14.10 10.26
N THR A 291 -13.37 -13.55 11.46
CA THR A 291 -12.44 -13.76 12.58
C THR A 291 -12.39 -15.24 12.98
N ALA A 292 -13.54 -15.87 13.18
CA ALA A 292 -13.63 -17.29 13.49
C ALA A 292 -12.99 -18.15 12.39
N TYR A 293 -13.27 -17.84 11.11
CA TYR A 293 -12.66 -18.54 9.99
C TYR A 293 -11.12 -18.48 10.01
N LEU A 294 -10.56 -17.32 10.25
CA LEU A 294 -9.10 -17.17 10.30
C LEU A 294 -8.47 -17.91 11.49
N ILE A 295 -9.14 -17.92 12.64
CA ILE A 295 -8.74 -18.68 13.83
C ILE A 295 -8.80 -20.20 13.54
N ASP A 296 -9.89 -20.70 12.94
CA ASP A 296 -10.06 -22.10 12.60
C ASP A 296 -8.94 -22.57 11.65
N VAL A 297 -8.61 -21.77 10.63
CA VAL A 297 -7.52 -22.09 9.72
C VAL A 297 -6.18 -22.24 10.45
N ILE A 298 -5.88 -21.35 11.42
CA ILE A 298 -4.67 -21.51 12.24
C ILE A 298 -4.74 -22.76 13.08
N ASN A 299 -5.85 -22.99 13.74
CA ASN A 299 -6.06 -24.14 14.63
C ASN A 299 -5.99 -25.49 13.90
N ASP A 300 -6.29 -25.50 12.59
CA ASP A 300 -6.14 -26.71 11.76
C ASP A 300 -4.69 -27.01 11.40
N HIS A 301 -3.83 -26.01 11.31
CA HIS A 301 -2.46 -26.17 10.84
C HIS A 301 -1.39 -26.12 11.94
N PHE A 302 -1.59 -25.29 12.97
CA PHE A 302 -0.60 -25.04 14.03
C PHE A 302 -0.85 -25.88 15.28
N LYS A 303 0.21 -26.15 16.04
CA LYS A 303 0.13 -26.80 17.37
C LYS A 303 -0.52 -25.87 18.39
N LEU A 304 -0.14 -24.60 18.35
CA LEU A 304 -0.74 -23.55 19.17
C LEU A 304 -2.18 -23.31 18.70
N GLN A 305 -3.10 -23.27 19.64
CA GLN A 305 -4.52 -23.06 19.37
C GLN A 305 -4.92 -21.64 19.79
N LEU A 306 -5.45 -20.88 18.83
CA LEU A 306 -5.96 -19.52 19.07
C LEU A 306 -7.41 -19.54 19.55
N GLN A 307 -7.74 -18.55 20.36
CA GLN A 307 -9.09 -18.21 20.76
C GLN A 307 -9.41 -16.76 20.30
N PRO A 308 -10.69 -16.36 20.23
CA PRO A 308 -11.05 -14.98 19.84
C PRO A 308 -10.37 -13.89 20.69
N GLU A 309 -10.08 -14.17 21.95
CA GLU A 309 -9.41 -13.26 22.90
C GLU A 309 -7.94 -13.04 22.59
N ASP A 310 -7.31 -13.88 21.78
CA ASP A 310 -5.92 -13.72 21.33
C ASP A 310 -5.79 -12.69 20.21
N VAL A 311 -6.91 -12.24 19.64
CA VAL A 311 -6.90 -11.22 18.58
C VAL A 311 -6.66 -9.84 19.20
N ILE A 312 -5.45 -9.32 18.98
CA ILE A 312 -5.02 -8.00 19.49
C ILE A 312 -5.61 -6.87 18.67
N SER A 313 -5.67 -7.05 17.35
CA SER A 313 -6.18 -6.04 16.41
C SER A 313 -6.63 -6.70 15.11
N SER A 314 -7.40 -5.98 14.33
CA SER A 314 -7.85 -6.44 13.03
C SER A 314 -8.04 -5.27 12.07
N PHE A 315 -8.05 -5.58 10.78
CA PHE A 315 -8.44 -4.63 9.75
C PHE A 315 -9.04 -5.35 8.55
N ALA A 316 -9.84 -4.62 7.79
CA ALA A 316 -10.41 -5.09 6.55
C ALA A 316 -10.24 -4.03 5.45
N GLY A 317 -10.19 -4.48 4.21
CA GLY A 317 -10.18 -3.61 3.05
C GLY A 317 -10.96 -4.21 1.90
N VAL A 318 -11.46 -3.38 1.00
CA VAL A 318 -12.20 -3.84 -0.17
C VAL A 318 -11.36 -3.69 -1.43
N ARG A 319 -11.37 -4.73 -2.24
CA ARG A 319 -10.82 -4.73 -3.61
C ARG A 319 -11.93 -4.36 -4.56
N ALA A 320 -11.72 -3.33 -5.37
CA ALA A 320 -12.64 -2.93 -6.42
C ALA A 320 -12.28 -3.69 -7.70
N LEU A 321 -12.93 -4.80 -7.98
CA LEU A 321 -12.73 -5.58 -9.21
C LEU A 321 -13.61 -4.99 -10.32
N TYR A 322 -13.05 -4.93 -11.52
CA TYR A 322 -13.79 -4.48 -12.70
C TYR A 322 -14.90 -5.48 -13.04
N ASP A 323 -16.14 -5.00 -13.14
CA ASP A 323 -17.30 -5.80 -13.52
C ASP A 323 -17.84 -5.31 -14.86
N ASP A 324 -17.70 -6.15 -15.89
CA ASP A 324 -18.23 -5.89 -17.24
C ASP A 324 -19.66 -6.42 -17.43
N ALA A 325 -20.35 -6.73 -16.34
CA ALA A 325 -21.66 -7.38 -16.32
C ALA A 325 -21.66 -8.80 -16.93
N SER A 326 -20.51 -9.44 -17.04
CA SER A 326 -20.42 -10.85 -17.45
C SER A 326 -21.01 -11.75 -16.36
N THR A 327 -21.91 -12.66 -16.76
CA THR A 327 -22.70 -13.51 -15.84
C THR A 327 -21.88 -14.58 -15.10
N GLN A 328 -20.57 -14.67 -15.34
CA GLN A 328 -19.69 -15.65 -14.70
C GLN A 328 -18.66 -15.00 -13.80
N ALA A 329 -18.86 -15.10 -12.49
CA ALA A 329 -17.93 -14.61 -11.46
C ALA A 329 -16.48 -15.14 -11.62
N SER A 330 -16.30 -16.29 -12.28
CA SER A 330 -14.98 -16.85 -12.58
C SER A 330 -14.22 -16.13 -13.70
N LYS A 331 -14.88 -15.25 -14.46
CA LYS A 331 -14.30 -14.49 -15.58
C LYS A 331 -13.99 -13.03 -15.24
N VAL A 332 -14.28 -12.58 -14.00
CA VAL A 332 -13.94 -11.22 -13.56
C VAL A 332 -12.42 -11.07 -13.58
N THR A 333 -11.93 -10.14 -14.40
CA THR A 333 -10.48 -9.93 -14.51
C THR A 333 -9.90 -9.47 -13.19
N ARG A 334 -8.81 -10.09 -12.76
CA ARG A 334 -8.02 -9.69 -11.56
C ARG A 334 -6.88 -8.74 -11.92
N ASP A 335 -6.79 -8.36 -13.18
CA ASP A 335 -5.89 -7.32 -13.68
C ASP A 335 -6.56 -5.95 -13.53
N TYR A 336 -5.78 -4.89 -13.65
CA TYR A 336 -6.35 -3.54 -13.70
C TYR A 336 -6.99 -3.26 -15.06
N VAL A 337 -8.00 -2.40 -15.05
CA VAL A 337 -8.61 -1.88 -16.27
C VAL A 337 -8.50 -0.35 -16.27
N LEU A 338 -7.97 0.18 -17.35
CA LEU A 338 -7.85 1.62 -17.60
C LEU A 338 -8.91 2.02 -18.64
N ALA A 339 -9.98 2.68 -18.16
CA ALA A 339 -11.09 3.08 -19.01
C ALA A 339 -10.97 4.56 -19.40
N MET A 340 -10.68 4.82 -20.68
CA MET A 340 -10.73 6.17 -21.24
C MET A 340 -12.16 6.54 -21.61
N SER A 341 -12.58 7.79 -21.34
CA SER A 341 -13.77 8.36 -21.96
C SER A 341 -13.60 8.37 -23.49
N LYS A 342 -14.69 8.13 -24.22
CA LYS A 342 -14.63 8.32 -25.68
C LYS A 342 -14.37 9.81 -25.92
N SER A 343 -13.29 10.11 -26.63
CA SER A 343 -12.98 11.46 -27.08
C SER A 343 -14.09 11.89 -28.06
N VAL A 344 -14.96 12.80 -27.64
CA VAL A 344 -15.70 13.66 -28.55
C VAL A 344 -14.72 14.80 -28.88
N ALA A 345 -14.74 15.29 -30.12
CA ALA A 345 -13.92 16.42 -30.50
C ALA A 345 -14.16 17.57 -29.51
N ASP A 346 -13.10 18.14 -28.96
CA ASP A 346 -13.11 19.24 -27.99
C ASP A 346 -13.45 18.89 -26.52
N GLU A 347 -13.58 17.60 -26.16
CA GLU A 347 -13.75 17.20 -24.76
C GLU A 347 -12.43 16.82 -24.10
N ALA A 348 -12.20 17.30 -22.85
CA ALA A 348 -11.08 16.91 -22.04
C ALA A 348 -11.18 15.43 -21.62
N PRO A 349 -10.09 14.62 -21.73
CA PRO A 349 -10.15 13.19 -21.44
C PRO A 349 -10.37 12.89 -19.95
N LEU A 350 -11.14 11.83 -19.69
CA LEU A 350 -11.25 11.17 -18.39
C LEU A 350 -10.62 9.79 -18.49
N LEU A 351 -9.68 9.49 -17.59
CA LEU A 351 -9.14 8.15 -17.38
C LEU A 351 -9.62 7.62 -16.02
N SER A 352 -10.37 6.52 -16.02
CA SER A 352 -10.82 5.85 -14.80
C SER A 352 -10.03 4.56 -14.57
N VAL A 353 -9.53 4.39 -13.34
CA VAL A 353 -8.71 3.25 -12.91
C VAL A 353 -9.56 2.28 -12.11
N TYR A 354 -9.75 1.08 -12.63
CA TYR A 354 -10.44 -0.01 -11.96
C TYR A 354 -9.46 -1.09 -11.54
N GLY A 355 -9.56 -1.57 -10.30
CA GLY A 355 -8.68 -2.60 -9.78
C GLY A 355 -7.25 -2.11 -9.54
N GLY A 356 -6.31 -2.98 -9.85
CA GLY A 356 -4.88 -2.76 -9.61
C GLY A 356 -4.40 -3.43 -8.33
N LYS A 357 -3.10 -3.69 -8.29
CA LYS A 357 -2.41 -4.34 -7.18
C LYS A 357 -1.23 -3.52 -6.74
N LEU A 358 -0.91 -3.62 -5.47
CA LEU A 358 0.28 -2.99 -4.91
C LEU A 358 1.56 -3.40 -5.67
N THR A 359 1.70 -4.66 -6.06
CA THR A 359 2.85 -5.19 -6.81
C THR A 359 3.03 -4.53 -8.18
N THR A 360 1.95 -4.23 -8.89
CA THR A 360 2.00 -3.77 -10.28
C THR A 360 1.60 -2.30 -10.47
N TYR A 361 1.52 -1.53 -9.38
CA TYR A 361 1.08 -0.12 -9.44
C TYR A 361 1.90 0.72 -10.40
N ARG A 362 3.23 0.47 -10.46
CA ARG A 362 4.13 1.21 -11.32
C ARG A 362 3.84 0.94 -12.80
N LYS A 363 3.60 -0.33 -13.17
CA LYS A 363 3.20 -0.71 -14.52
C LYS A 363 1.83 -0.17 -14.90
N LEU A 364 0.90 -0.15 -13.95
CA LEU A 364 -0.40 0.52 -14.13
C LEU A 364 -0.20 2.01 -14.44
N ALA A 365 0.68 2.70 -13.72
CA ALA A 365 0.98 4.11 -13.97
C ALA A 365 1.59 4.34 -15.37
N GLU A 366 2.57 3.53 -15.78
CA GLU A 366 3.13 3.58 -17.13
C GLU A 366 2.06 3.36 -18.21
N ALA A 367 1.18 2.37 -18.01
CA ALA A 367 0.09 2.08 -18.94
C ALA A 367 -0.94 3.22 -19.01
N ALA A 368 -1.24 3.86 -17.88
CA ALA A 368 -2.12 5.04 -17.82
C ALA A 368 -1.55 6.20 -18.64
N LEU A 369 -0.26 6.51 -18.45
CA LEU A 369 0.39 7.58 -19.20
C LEU A 369 0.58 7.23 -20.69
N LEU A 370 0.75 5.96 -21.02
CA LEU A 370 0.78 5.53 -22.41
C LEU A 370 -0.56 5.83 -23.12
N GLN A 371 -1.71 5.62 -22.44
CA GLN A 371 -3.02 6.00 -22.99
C GLN A 371 -3.19 7.51 -23.12
N LEU A 372 -2.59 8.29 -22.21
CA LEU A 372 -2.65 9.74 -22.24
C LEU A 372 -1.66 10.40 -23.19
N LYS A 373 -0.67 9.66 -23.72
CA LYS A 373 0.43 10.19 -24.55
C LYS A 373 -0.04 11.03 -25.75
N ARG A 374 -1.17 10.66 -26.35
CA ARG A 374 -1.75 11.39 -27.50
C ARG A 374 -2.19 12.83 -27.16
N TYR A 375 -2.47 13.10 -25.88
CA TYR A 375 -2.86 14.44 -25.41
C TYR A 375 -1.64 15.26 -24.95
N PHE A 376 -0.51 14.60 -24.70
CA PHE A 376 0.73 15.22 -24.22
C PHE A 376 1.91 14.81 -25.11
N PRO A 377 2.00 15.33 -26.34
CA PRO A 377 3.05 14.93 -27.30
C PRO A 377 4.48 15.22 -26.81
N HIS A 378 4.65 16.16 -25.90
CA HIS A 378 5.93 16.53 -25.29
C HIS A 378 6.29 15.75 -24.03
N MET A 379 5.44 14.83 -23.60
CA MET A 379 5.71 13.97 -22.43
C MET A 379 6.97 13.14 -22.63
N LYS A 380 7.89 13.20 -21.65
CA LYS A 380 9.15 12.46 -21.66
C LYS A 380 8.92 10.94 -21.60
N ALA A 381 10.00 10.18 -21.81
CA ALA A 381 10.00 8.71 -21.74
C ALA A 381 9.74 8.19 -20.31
N GLU A 382 9.49 6.89 -20.21
CA GLU A 382 9.40 6.14 -18.95
C GLU A 382 10.71 6.27 -18.16
N TRP A 383 10.62 6.38 -16.84
CA TRP A 383 11.76 6.62 -15.97
C TRP A 383 11.66 5.88 -14.62
N THR A 384 10.45 5.50 -14.21
CA THR A 384 10.17 5.01 -12.87
C THR A 384 10.82 3.67 -12.54
N ALA A 385 11.18 2.86 -13.54
CA ALA A 385 11.82 1.57 -13.31
C ALA A 385 13.22 1.70 -12.71
N GLU A 386 13.98 2.69 -13.17
CA GLU A 386 15.38 2.91 -12.76
C GLU A 386 15.50 3.88 -11.57
N ALA A 387 14.48 4.70 -11.33
CA ALA A 387 14.50 5.69 -10.27
C ALA A 387 14.24 5.08 -8.90
N LYS A 388 15.09 5.36 -7.96
CA LYS A 388 14.88 5.03 -6.54
C LYS A 388 13.81 5.94 -5.93
N LEU A 389 13.07 5.41 -4.97
CA LEU A 389 12.14 6.19 -4.16
C LEU A 389 12.88 6.96 -3.05
N PRO A 390 12.33 8.08 -2.55
CA PRO A 390 12.89 8.84 -1.45
C PRO A 390 13.24 7.97 -0.25
N GLY A 391 14.46 8.08 0.24
CA GLY A 391 14.97 7.25 1.33
C GLY A 391 15.71 5.99 0.89
N ALA A 392 15.71 5.64 -0.40
CA ALA A 392 16.34 4.42 -0.91
C ALA A 392 17.82 4.58 -1.29
N GLU A 393 18.39 5.74 -1.08
CA GLU A 393 19.78 6.06 -1.44
C GLU A 393 20.66 6.25 -0.20
N GLY A 394 21.99 6.19 -0.38
CA GLY A 394 22.94 6.56 0.65
C GLY A 394 23.26 5.49 1.70
N PHE A 395 22.76 4.27 1.55
CA PHE A 395 23.11 3.13 2.41
C PHE A 395 23.17 1.82 1.62
N SER A 396 23.89 0.84 2.12
CA SER A 396 24.05 -0.47 1.45
C SER A 396 22.97 -1.48 1.87
N SER A 397 22.53 -1.42 3.13
CA SER A 397 21.40 -2.20 3.67
C SER A 397 20.77 -1.49 4.87
N VAL A 398 19.56 -1.92 5.23
CA VAL A 398 18.84 -1.39 6.41
C VAL A 398 19.62 -1.63 7.70
N GLU A 399 20.29 -2.78 7.82
CA GLU A 399 21.12 -3.15 8.98
C GLU A 399 22.30 -2.19 9.13
N VAL A 400 22.96 -1.83 8.01
CA VAL A 400 24.05 -0.85 8.02
C VAL A 400 23.54 0.52 8.46
N LEU A 401 22.43 0.97 7.89
CA LEU A 401 21.83 2.25 8.30
C LEU A 401 21.41 2.24 9.77
N CYS A 402 20.87 1.12 10.27
CA CYS A 402 20.52 0.97 11.68
C CYS A 402 21.78 1.07 12.58
N ALA A 403 22.87 0.41 12.20
CA ALA A 403 24.14 0.48 12.96
C ALA A 403 24.72 1.91 12.95
N GLU A 404 24.65 2.61 11.82
CA GLU A 404 25.04 4.03 11.71
C GLU A 404 24.21 4.92 12.64
N LEU A 405 22.87 4.75 12.64
CA LEU A 405 21.99 5.50 13.54
C LEU A 405 22.32 5.26 15.01
N MET A 406 22.55 4.02 15.42
CA MET A 406 22.90 3.69 16.80
C MET A 406 24.28 4.23 17.19
N HIS A 407 25.22 4.36 16.25
CA HIS A 407 26.53 4.95 16.48
C HIS A 407 26.45 6.49 16.59
N GLU A 408 25.69 7.13 15.69
CA GLU A 408 25.64 8.58 15.56
C GLU A 408 24.70 9.26 16.59
N ILE A 409 23.63 8.57 17.04
CA ILE A 409 22.62 9.13 17.92
C ILE A 409 22.75 8.53 19.31
N LYS A 410 23.24 9.33 20.22
CA LYS A 410 23.43 8.92 21.62
C LYS A 410 22.08 8.58 22.29
N GLY A 411 22.03 7.42 22.92
CA GLY A 411 20.85 6.93 23.64
C GLY A 411 19.73 6.36 22.76
N LEU A 412 19.97 6.21 21.44
CA LEU A 412 18.99 5.61 20.54
C LEU A 412 18.86 4.10 20.79
N GLU A 413 17.64 3.64 21.05
CA GLU A 413 17.33 2.22 21.22
C GLU A 413 17.31 1.50 19.86
N SER A 414 17.81 0.25 19.84
CA SER A 414 17.87 -0.58 18.63
C SER A 414 16.51 -0.70 17.92
N GLN A 415 15.42 -0.87 18.67
CA GLN A 415 14.09 -1.00 18.09
C GLN A 415 13.66 0.28 17.35
N THR A 416 13.95 1.46 17.91
CA THR A 416 13.68 2.75 17.27
C THR A 416 14.57 2.95 16.04
N ALA A 417 15.86 2.59 16.12
CA ALA A 417 16.77 2.66 14.99
C ALA A 417 16.30 1.79 13.81
N HIS A 418 15.89 0.54 14.10
CA HIS A 418 15.31 -0.36 13.07
C HIS A 418 14.02 0.20 12.47
N ARG A 419 13.11 0.73 13.29
CA ARG A 419 11.86 1.34 12.81
C ARG A 419 12.16 2.54 11.91
N TRP A 420 13.05 3.43 12.30
CA TRP A 420 13.43 4.60 11.49
C TRP A 420 14.11 4.20 10.19
N ALA A 421 15.06 3.26 10.24
CA ALA A 421 15.77 2.77 9.04
C ALA A 421 14.78 2.15 8.03
N ASN A 422 13.83 1.35 8.51
CA ASN A 422 12.80 0.74 7.66
C ASN A 422 11.76 1.77 7.16
N SER A 423 11.34 2.73 7.99
CA SER A 423 10.27 3.67 7.60
C SER A 423 10.76 4.80 6.70
N TYR A 424 11.96 5.31 6.93
CA TYR A 424 12.48 6.54 6.31
C TYR A 424 13.69 6.32 5.41
N GLY A 425 14.42 5.18 5.57
CA GLY A 425 15.70 5.01 4.89
C GLY A 425 16.63 6.18 5.19
N SER A 426 17.39 6.66 4.21
CA SER A 426 18.30 7.79 4.38
C SER A 426 17.61 9.13 4.72
N ARG A 427 16.29 9.24 4.52
CA ARG A 427 15.54 10.44 4.94
C ARG A 427 15.48 10.63 6.46
N VAL A 428 15.83 9.61 7.22
CA VAL A 428 16.00 9.73 8.67
C VAL A 428 16.96 10.87 9.03
N TRP A 429 18.00 11.10 8.23
CA TRP A 429 18.94 12.20 8.44
C TRP A 429 18.30 13.58 8.22
N HIS A 430 17.34 13.70 7.30
CA HIS A 430 16.54 14.93 7.15
C HIS A 430 15.58 15.13 8.34
N MET A 431 15.04 14.04 8.90
CA MET A 431 14.21 14.10 10.09
C MET A 431 15.01 14.54 11.32
N LEU A 432 16.18 13.97 11.51
CA LEU A 432 17.06 14.25 12.66
C LEU A 432 17.76 15.61 12.55
N ALA A 433 17.97 16.12 11.34
CA ALA A 433 18.77 17.32 11.06
C ALA A 433 20.16 17.23 11.74
N GLU A 434 20.49 18.14 12.66
CA GLU A 434 21.77 18.15 13.37
C GLU A 434 21.72 17.45 14.74
N ASN A 435 20.55 16.89 15.11
CA ASN A 435 20.41 16.24 16.42
C ASN A 435 21.18 14.93 16.50
N LYS A 436 21.98 14.78 17.55
CA LYS A 436 22.86 13.62 17.82
C LYS A 436 22.56 12.97 19.18
N ASP A 437 21.51 13.36 19.87
CA ASP A 437 21.14 12.80 21.17
C ASP A 437 19.60 12.73 21.26
N VAL A 438 19.06 11.61 21.69
CA VAL A 438 17.60 11.44 21.84
C VAL A 438 16.97 12.45 22.79
N GLN A 439 17.75 12.99 23.76
CA GLN A 439 17.27 14.01 24.68
C GLN A 439 17.00 15.37 23.99
N THR A 440 17.56 15.58 22.79
CA THR A 440 17.35 16.82 22.01
C THR A 440 16.22 16.69 20.98
N LEU A 441 15.59 15.51 20.87
CA LEU A 441 14.50 15.26 19.92
C LEU A 441 13.12 15.79 20.40
N GLY A 442 13.09 16.54 21.49
CA GLY A 442 11.88 17.12 22.09
C GLY A 442 11.10 16.11 22.94
N GLN A 443 9.81 16.32 23.06
CA GLN A 443 8.92 15.48 23.87
C GLN A 443 8.92 14.04 23.37
N SER A 444 9.02 13.08 24.30
CA SER A 444 8.76 11.66 24.00
C SER A 444 7.28 11.36 24.21
N PHE A 445 6.66 10.69 23.23
CA PHE A 445 5.27 10.23 23.29
C PHE A 445 5.15 8.74 23.68
N GLY A 446 6.29 8.06 23.92
CA GLY A 446 6.34 6.62 24.17
C GLY A 446 6.87 5.83 22.98
N HIS A 447 7.34 4.62 23.22
CA HIS A 447 7.74 3.61 22.22
C HIS A 447 8.70 4.14 21.14
N GLY A 448 9.60 5.08 21.51
CA GLY A 448 10.56 5.69 20.58
C GLY A 448 9.96 6.69 19.60
N LEU A 449 8.74 7.18 19.85
CA LEU A 449 8.16 8.31 19.11
C LEU A 449 8.51 9.62 19.78
N TYR A 450 9.28 10.45 19.09
CA TYR A 450 9.71 11.76 19.56
C TYR A 450 9.06 12.90 18.79
N GLN A 451 8.99 14.07 19.42
CA GLN A 451 8.44 15.28 18.81
C GLN A 451 9.06 15.59 17.44
N GLN A 452 10.37 15.45 17.30
CA GLN A 452 11.08 15.67 16.04
C GLN A 452 10.52 14.81 14.90
N GLU A 453 10.19 13.56 15.18
CA GLU A 453 9.58 12.65 14.19
C GLU A 453 8.14 13.08 13.86
N VAL A 454 7.35 13.45 14.89
CA VAL A 454 5.99 13.95 14.70
C VAL A 454 5.99 15.21 13.83
N ASP A 455 6.85 16.18 14.13
CA ASP A 455 6.98 17.41 13.34
C ASP A 455 7.37 17.15 11.90
N TYR A 456 8.27 16.18 11.69
CA TYR A 456 8.71 15.77 10.35
C TYR A 456 7.54 15.18 9.54
N VAL A 457 6.79 14.21 10.07
CA VAL A 457 5.71 13.56 9.32
C VAL A 457 4.53 14.50 9.09
N VAL A 458 4.28 15.45 10.00
CA VAL A 458 3.28 16.50 9.82
C VAL A 458 3.71 17.52 8.76
N LYS A 459 4.99 17.90 8.74
CA LYS A 459 5.52 18.92 7.79
C LYS A 459 5.77 18.35 6.39
N ARG A 460 6.22 17.08 6.30
CA ARG A 460 6.76 16.49 5.06
C ARG A 460 5.92 15.35 4.48
N GLU A 461 5.02 14.78 5.30
CA GLU A 461 4.27 13.59 4.93
C GLU A 461 2.74 13.75 5.12
N TRP A 462 2.26 14.97 5.24
CA TRP A 462 0.84 15.35 5.33
C TRP A 462 0.05 14.72 6.48
N ALA A 463 0.68 14.16 7.50
CA ALA A 463 -0.02 13.63 8.66
C ALA A 463 -0.67 14.77 9.46
N ILE A 464 -1.92 14.58 9.91
CA ILE A 464 -2.66 15.58 10.70
C ILE A 464 -3.26 15.01 11.99
N SER A 465 -3.39 13.68 12.09
CA SER A 465 -3.98 13.01 13.24
C SER A 465 -3.03 11.96 13.83
N SER A 466 -3.27 11.57 15.08
CA SER A 466 -2.56 10.44 15.71
C SER A 466 -2.76 9.15 14.91
N GLU A 467 -3.92 8.93 14.32
CA GLU A 467 -4.17 7.77 13.47
C GLU A 467 -3.27 7.74 12.23
N ASP A 468 -3.07 8.89 11.57
CA ASP A 468 -2.16 8.99 10.43
C ASP A 468 -0.74 8.58 10.84
N ILE A 469 -0.28 9.10 11.98
CA ILE A 469 1.06 8.86 12.51
C ILE A 469 1.21 7.42 12.96
N LEU A 470 0.33 6.97 13.86
CA LEU A 470 0.49 5.67 14.52
C LEU A 470 0.20 4.49 13.59
N LYS A 471 -0.81 4.58 12.70
CA LYS A 471 -1.17 3.47 11.81
C LYS A 471 -0.43 3.50 10.47
N ARG A 472 -0.24 4.69 9.85
CA ARG A 472 0.23 4.79 8.46
C ARG A 472 1.67 5.25 8.31
N ARG A 473 2.24 5.99 9.30
CA ARG A 473 3.63 6.46 9.22
C ARG A 473 4.59 5.59 10.04
N THR A 474 4.21 5.19 11.26
CA THR A 474 5.13 4.58 12.24
C THR A 474 4.79 3.14 12.63
N LYS A 475 3.55 2.69 12.41
CA LYS A 475 3.01 1.39 12.85
C LYS A 475 3.01 1.19 14.38
N LEU A 476 3.08 2.26 15.16
CA LEU A 476 3.11 2.20 16.62
C LEU A 476 1.73 1.98 17.27
N TYR A 477 0.65 1.97 16.50
CA TYR A 477 -0.73 1.84 17.00
C TYR A 477 -1.00 0.59 17.86
N LEU A 478 -0.20 -0.48 17.70
CA LEU A 478 -0.33 -1.69 18.52
C LEU A 478 0.33 -1.58 19.90
N LYS A 479 1.14 -0.55 20.10
CA LYS A 479 1.91 -0.32 21.34
C LYS A 479 1.32 0.81 22.18
N PHE A 480 0.73 1.82 21.55
CA PHE A 480 0.20 3.00 22.21
C PHE A 480 -1.08 2.68 22.98
N ASP A 481 -1.12 3.12 24.22
CA ASP A 481 -2.36 3.12 24.99
C ASP A 481 -3.21 4.38 24.73
N ALA A 482 -4.36 4.47 25.40
CA ALA A 482 -5.28 5.59 25.23
C ALA A 482 -4.70 6.93 25.75
N LEU A 483 -3.89 6.90 26.82
CA LEU A 483 -3.30 8.10 27.40
C LEU A 483 -2.16 8.64 26.53
N GLU A 484 -1.31 7.76 26.03
CA GLU A 484 -0.24 8.10 25.10
C GLU A 484 -0.81 8.67 23.79
N THR A 485 -1.88 8.05 23.25
CA THR A 485 -2.58 8.55 22.07
C THR A 485 -3.19 9.93 22.33
N GLN A 486 -3.81 10.14 23.48
CA GLN A 486 -4.37 11.45 23.88
C GLN A 486 -3.28 12.53 24.00
N ALA A 487 -2.12 12.20 24.55
CA ALA A 487 -0.99 13.13 24.64
C ALA A 487 -0.51 13.56 23.25
N LEU A 488 -0.45 12.64 22.30
CA LEU A 488 -0.12 12.93 20.90
C LEU A 488 -1.20 13.81 20.24
N ASP A 489 -2.48 13.54 20.48
CA ASP A 489 -3.58 14.33 19.93
C ASP A 489 -3.57 15.78 20.46
N ILE A 490 -3.30 15.98 21.75
CA ILE A 490 -3.16 17.32 22.34
C ILE A 490 -2.00 18.07 21.66
N TYR A 491 -0.86 17.42 21.47
CA TYR A 491 0.28 18.02 20.79
C TYR A 491 -0.05 18.43 19.35
N LEU A 492 -0.72 17.56 18.60
CA LEU A 492 -1.12 17.83 17.20
C LEU A 492 -2.11 19.00 17.11
N GLN A 493 -3.06 19.10 18.04
CA GLN A 493 -4.00 20.23 18.09
C GLN A 493 -3.26 21.55 18.32
N ASP A 494 -2.32 21.60 19.28
CA ASP A 494 -1.51 22.79 19.54
C ASP A 494 -0.63 23.15 18.31
N LEU A 495 0.00 22.17 17.69
CA LEU A 495 0.80 22.37 16.49
C LEU A 495 -0.05 22.93 15.34
N HIS A 496 -1.28 22.45 15.18
CA HIS A 496 -2.20 22.95 14.16
C HIS A 496 -2.63 24.40 14.41
N LEU A 497 -2.93 24.74 15.67
CA LEU A 497 -3.28 26.11 16.07
C LEU A 497 -2.13 27.09 15.80
N ARG A 498 -0.89 26.74 16.14
CA ARG A 498 0.29 27.57 15.84
C ARG A 498 0.46 27.82 14.34
N ARG A 499 0.26 26.79 13.50
CA ARG A 499 0.31 26.95 12.04
C ARG A 499 -0.75 27.88 11.48
N MET A 500 -1.95 27.86 12.04
CA MET A 500 -3.04 28.77 11.64
C MET A 500 -2.74 30.22 12.03
N GLN A 501 -2.01 30.45 13.12
CA GLN A 501 -1.62 31.77 13.61
C GLN A 501 -0.38 32.35 12.89
N GLY A 502 0.28 31.56 12.03
CA GLY A 502 1.46 32.00 11.29
C GLY A 502 2.79 31.86 12.05
N ASP A 503 2.79 31.23 13.23
CA ASP A 503 3.97 31.05 14.09
C ASP A 503 4.82 29.81 13.78
N ALA A 504 4.44 29.02 12.77
CA ALA A 504 5.19 27.84 12.39
C ALA A 504 5.99 28.11 11.13
N ALA A 505 7.28 28.39 11.29
CA ALA A 505 8.29 28.45 10.24
C ALA A 505 8.62 27.06 9.66
#